data_a35f7be39236a1e0077b40f6925811b4
#
_entry.id   a35f7be39236a1e0077b40f6925811b4
#
_cell.length_a   1.000
_cell.length_b   1.000
_cell.length_c   1.000
_cell.angle_alpha   90.00
_cell.angle_beta   90.00
_cell.angle_gamma   90.00
#
_symmetry.space_group_name_H-M   'P 1'
#
loop_
_entity.id
_entity.type
_entity.pdbx_description
1 polymer ?
#
loop_
_entity_poly.entity_id
_entity_poly.type
_entity_poly.pdbx_seq_one_letter_code
_entity_poly.pdbx_strand_id
1 'polypeptide(L)'
;MLHFHAPENWINDPNGFIFYNQQYHLFSQYFPYGKRWGTMHWRHAVSEDLVCWKDLGIALFPSRPEDQNGVFSGSAIEKDGKLHLFYTGVQYQDFAENNIHKNGPKGFLSWQLALTSPDGYTFDNFDGKKVVVPLSTDPEIYDPQHTRDPKVWKSEHGYTMVLGSTVQKQGRLLFFVSEDLEHWTLKNIFQKEGLGWMFECPDLFEVDGQHVLLFSPEGTGPYGFDKNQAYIALADFDPSDCALDLPKPVEPIDWGMELYAPQSNIDSNGRRTVMIWLRMPSDFAAEKWIGLYTYPRVLNIENGNPKWSVHPNVLKRFSQKAEFGRLDPNAPFRMQTTLKKGETMNAFGLKIGFDGTALYTDRSAIITTPGLSPAAYVPCEGQEVKLDLFGDKYVFELFVNEGQQVLTQYVNGFENAVDSIPSQAVLTTTEEC
;
A
#
# COMPACT_ATOMS: atom_id res chain seq x y z
N MET A 1 13.11 8.98 11.69
CA MET A 1 11.87 8.27 11.30
C MET A 1 12.23 7.00 10.56
N LEU A 2 11.58 5.88 10.89
CA LEU A 2 11.84 4.57 10.27
C LEU A 2 10.86 4.23 9.14
N HIS A 3 9.69 4.86 9.11
CA HIS A 3 8.77 4.70 7.99
C HIS A 3 9.36 5.26 6.70
N PHE A 4 9.19 4.51 5.60
CA PHE A 4 9.69 4.95 4.29
C PHE A 4 8.93 6.17 3.78
N HIS A 5 9.66 7.18 3.34
CA HIS A 5 9.17 8.36 2.63
C HIS A 5 10.20 8.81 1.61
N ALA A 6 9.79 9.55 0.59
CA ALA A 6 10.75 10.19 -0.31
C ALA A 6 11.53 11.32 0.41
N PRO A 7 12.73 11.67 -0.04
CA PRO A 7 13.48 12.81 0.53
C PRO A 7 12.76 14.15 0.38
N GLU A 8 11.93 14.29 -0.67
CA GLU A 8 11.17 15.49 -1.01
C GLU A 8 9.97 15.18 -1.90
N ASN A 9 9.06 16.16 -2.02
CA ASN A 9 7.90 16.14 -2.91
C ASN A 9 6.86 15.05 -2.56
N TRP A 10 6.10 14.59 -3.56
CA TRP A 10 4.96 13.69 -3.37
C TRP A 10 5.31 12.25 -3.71
N ILE A 11 4.91 11.32 -2.83
CA ILE A 11 4.75 9.91 -3.17
C ILE A 11 3.33 9.43 -2.85
N ASN A 12 2.86 8.45 -3.63
CA ASN A 12 1.69 7.64 -3.30
C ASN A 12 2.03 6.15 -3.40
N ASP A 13 1.48 5.37 -4.32
CA ASP A 13 1.54 3.91 -4.34
C ASP A 13 2.96 3.34 -4.31
N PRO A 14 3.24 2.36 -3.46
CA PRO A 14 4.41 1.51 -3.62
C PRO A 14 4.29 0.71 -4.91
N ASN A 15 5.37 0.64 -5.68
CA ASN A 15 5.42 -0.03 -6.98
C ASN A 15 6.64 -0.93 -7.07
N GLY A 16 6.58 -1.94 -7.92
CA GLY A 16 7.73 -2.77 -8.23
C GLY A 16 8.46 -3.33 -7.01
N PHE A 17 7.76 -3.49 -5.87
CA PHE A 17 8.36 -4.01 -4.64
C PHE A 17 8.79 -5.47 -4.85
N ILE A 18 10.10 -5.72 -4.76
CA ILE A 18 10.69 -7.03 -5.03
C ILE A 18 12.01 -7.24 -4.29
N PHE A 19 12.30 -8.49 -3.90
CA PHE A 19 13.63 -8.92 -3.49
C PHE A 19 14.37 -9.45 -4.72
N TYR A 20 15.42 -8.73 -5.13
CA TYR A 20 16.18 -9.02 -6.34
C TYR A 20 17.66 -8.73 -6.10
N ASN A 21 18.57 -9.60 -6.56
CA ASN A 21 20.02 -9.49 -6.39
C ASN A 21 20.44 -9.18 -4.94
N GLN A 22 19.83 -9.89 -3.96
CA GLN A 22 20.07 -9.79 -2.52
C GLN A 22 19.73 -8.42 -1.91
N GLN A 23 18.95 -7.60 -2.60
CA GLN A 23 18.40 -6.36 -2.08
C GLN A 23 16.90 -6.27 -2.31
N TYR A 24 16.24 -5.53 -1.47
CA TYR A 24 14.85 -5.13 -1.69
C TYR A 24 14.85 -3.89 -2.57
N HIS A 25 14.14 -3.94 -3.68
CA HIS A 25 13.86 -2.80 -4.54
C HIS A 25 12.44 -2.33 -4.27
N LEU A 26 12.28 -1.05 -4.11
CA LEU A 26 10.99 -0.38 -3.93
C LEU A 26 10.94 0.83 -4.84
N PHE A 27 9.94 0.86 -5.69
CA PHE A 27 9.64 2.03 -6.47
C PHE A 27 8.41 2.74 -5.87
N SER A 28 8.30 4.02 -6.12
CA SER A 28 7.17 4.83 -5.63
C SER A 28 6.61 5.66 -6.75
N GLN A 29 5.31 5.72 -6.86
CA GLN A 29 4.66 6.82 -7.57
C GLN A 29 5.21 8.13 -7.01
N TYR A 30 5.82 8.96 -7.86
CA TYR A 30 6.52 10.16 -7.46
C TYR A 30 6.20 11.34 -8.37
N PHE A 31 5.83 12.50 -7.79
CA PHE A 31 5.68 13.75 -8.53
C PHE A 31 6.86 14.67 -8.18
N PRO A 32 7.81 14.89 -9.10
CA PRO A 32 9.06 15.60 -8.81
C PRO A 32 8.93 17.13 -8.71
N TYR A 33 7.76 17.68 -9.04
CA TYR A 33 7.59 19.13 -9.15
C TYR A 33 6.82 19.75 -7.99
N GLY A 34 6.57 18.99 -6.90
CA GLY A 34 5.94 19.51 -5.70
C GLY A 34 5.21 18.48 -4.86
N LYS A 35 4.66 18.92 -3.73
CA LYS A 35 3.95 18.09 -2.76
C LYS A 35 2.48 17.88 -3.15
N ARG A 36 2.24 17.38 -4.33
CA ARG A 36 0.89 17.10 -4.87
C ARG A 36 0.95 16.05 -5.95
N TRP A 37 -0.17 15.42 -6.24
CA TRP A 37 -0.29 14.52 -7.38
C TRP A 37 -0.22 15.26 -8.72
N GLY A 38 0.35 14.64 -9.75
CA GLY A 38 0.47 15.21 -11.09
C GLY A 38 1.00 14.21 -12.11
N THR A 39 1.86 14.66 -13.04
CA THR A 39 2.53 13.81 -14.02
C THR A 39 3.52 12.90 -13.31
N MET A 40 3.09 11.65 -13.05
CA MET A 40 3.82 10.73 -12.19
C MET A 40 5.06 10.14 -12.86
N HIS A 41 6.04 9.87 -12.02
CA HIS A 41 7.30 9.18 -12.29
C HIS A 41 7.42 8.02 -11.31
N TRP A 42 8.38 7.12 -11.50
CA TRP A 42 8.78 6.17 -10.46
C TRP A 42 10.12 6.58 -9.85
N ARG A 43 10.12 6.83 -8.55
CA ARG A 43 11.33 7.00 -7.75
C ARG A 43 11.75 5.65 -7.18
N HIS A 44 13.05 5.36 -7.15
CA HIS A 44 13.61 4.07 -6.78
C HIS A 44 14.40 4.18 -5.47
N ALA A 45 14.21 3.22 -4.60
CA ALA A 45 15.02 3.01 -3.40
C ALA A 45 15.37 1.53 -3.24
N VAL A 46 16.49 1.26 -2.57
CA VAL A 46 16.94 -0.10 -2.25
C VAL A 46 17.26 -0.23 -0.78
N SER A 47 17.08 -1.45 -0.24
CA SER A 47 17.39 -1.80 1.14
C SER A 47 17.89 -3.23 1.25
N GLU A 48 18.79 -3.50 2.20
CA GLU A 48 19.21 -4.86 2.55
C GLU A 48 18.29 -5.49 3.61
N ASP A 49 17.54 -4.66 4.35
CA ASP A 49 16.82 -5.08 5.55
C ASP A 49 15.36 -4.62 5.64
N LEU A 50 14.84 -3.91 4.63
CA LEU A 50 13.50 -3.30 4.62
C LEU A 50 13.31 -2.14 5.62
N VAL A 51 14.37 -1.70 6.29
CA VAL A 51 14.32 -0.64 7.31
C VAL A 51 15.13 0.57 6.88
N CYS A 52 16.41 0.34 6.54
CA CYS A 52 17.29 1.39 6.08
C CYS A 52 17.30 1.43 4.55
N TRP A 53 16.74 2.48 3.98
CA TRP A 53 16.58 2.65 2.55
C TRP A 53 17.56 3.63 1.96
N LYS A 54 18.21 3.24 0.87
CA LYS A 54 19.04 4.12 0.06
C LYS A 54 18.23 4.61 -1.14
N ASP A 55 18.01 5.90 -1.21
CA ASP A 55 17.38 6.55 -2.35
C ASP A 55 18.31 6.57 -3.57
N LEU A 56 17.80 6.19 -4.73
CA LEU A 56 18.51 6.15 -6.01
C LEU A 56 17.98 7.18 -7.02
N GLY A 57 16.95 7.96 -6.65
CA GLY A 57 16.36 8.97 -7.50
C GLY A 57 15.30 8.40 -8.45
N ILE A 58 15.05 9.10 -9.56
CA ILE A 58 14.03 8.72 -10.54
C ILE A 58 14.55 7.59 -11.44
N ALA A 59 13.81 6.47 -11.49
CA ALA A 59 14.08 5.33 -12.37
C ALA A 59 13.27 5.40 -13.66
N LEU A 60 11.94 5.65 -13.57
CA LEU A 60 11.07 5.76 -14.73
C LEU A 60 10.45 7.16 -14.80
N PHE A 61 10.41 7.72 -16.00
CA PHE A 61 9.83 9.01 -16.29
C PHE A 61 9.10 9.00 -17.64
N PRO A 62 8.12 9.88 -17.87
CA PRO A 62 7.43 10.03 -19.15
C PRO A 62 8.40 10.28 -20.29
N SER A 63 8.36 9.48 -21.36
CA SER A 63 9.32 9.55 -22.47
C SER A 63 8.77 9.01 -23.80
N ARG A 64 7.59 8.37 -23.76
CA ARG A 64 6.91 7.81 -24.92
C ARG A 64 5.54 8.46 -25.10
N PRO A 65 4.94 8.45 -26.30
CA PRO A 65 3.55 8.93 -26.47
C PRO A 65 2.56 8.29 -25.51
N GLU A 66 2.73 6.98 -25.23
CA GLU A 66 1.85 6.20 -24.39
C GLU A 66 1.94 6.55 -22.89
N ASP A 67 3.05 7.15 -22.45
CA ASP A 67 3.26 7.53 -21.05
C ASP A 67 3.58 9.02 -20.85
N GLN A 68 3.39 9.86 -21.86
CA GLN A 68 3.83 11.27 -21.86
C GLN A 68 3.25 12.12 -20.71
N ASN A 69 2.14 11.69 -20.12
CA ASN A 69 1.50 12.40 -19.01
C ASN A 69 1.54 11.65 -17.69
N GLY A 70 2.20 10.48 -17.64
CA GLY A 70 2.44 9.79 -16.39
C GLY A 70 2.86 8.34 -16.56
N VAL A 71 3.77 7.92 -15.69
CA VAL A 71 4.12 6.53 -15.40
C VAL A 71 3.34 6.14 -14.16
N PHE A 72 2.19 5.48 -14.35
CA PHE A 72 1.30 5.09 -13.25
C PHE A 72 1.74 3.78 -12.60
N SER A 73 0.95 3.29 -11.66
CA SER A 73 1.31 2.15 -10.81
C SER A 73 1.53 0.85 -11.58
N GLY A 74 2.23 -0.07 -10.92
CA GLY A 74 2.56 -1.36 -11.49
C GLY A 74 3.51 -2.17 -10.61
N SER A 75 4.09 -3.22 -11.16
CA SER A 75 4.85 -4.22 -10.42
C SER A 75 6.18 -4.60 -11.09
N ALA A 76 6.95 -5.44 -10.39
CA ALA A 76 8.19 -5.99 -10.89
C ALA A 76 8.20 -7.51 -10.78
N ILE A 77 8.92 -8.18 -11.70
CA ILE A 77 9.20 -9.61 -11.65
C ILE A 77 10.62 -9.88 -12.15
N GLU A 78 11.28 -10.87 -11.57
CA GLU A 78 12.56 -11.39 -12.08
C GLU A 78 12.33 -12.48 -13.12
N LYS A 79 13.06 -12.41 -14.24
CA LYS A 79 13.18 -13.47 -15.22
C LYS A 79 14.58 -13.49 -15.83
N ASP A 80 15.22 -14.66 -15.86
CA ASP A 80 16.52 -14.88 -16.46
C ASP A 80 17.62 -13.92 -15.95
N GLY A 81 17.58 -13.61 -14.64
CA GLY A 81 18.53 -12.70 -13.99
C GLY A 81 18.31 -11.22 -14.30
N LYS A 82 17.19 -10.85 -14.93
CA LYS A 82 16.83 -9.47 -15.25
C LYS A 82 15.57 -9.05 -14.50
N LEU A 83 15.48 -7.76 -14.20
CA LEU A 83 14.31 -7.16 -13.58
C LEU A 83 13.37 -6.62 -14.65
N HIS A 84 12.15 -7.12 -14.70
CA HIS A 84 11.10 -6.65 -15.60
C HIS A 84 10.10 -5.81 -14.81
N LEU A 85 9.92 -4.55 -15.21
CA LEU A 85 8.93 -3.63 -14.64
C LEU A 85 7.73 -3.56 -15.57
N PHE A 86 6.54 -3.65 -15.00
CA PHE A 86 5.25 -3.47 -15.69
C PHE A 86 4.53 -2.29 -15.06
N TYR A 87 4.02 -1.38 -15.87
CA TYR A 87 3.36 -0.18 -15.39
C TYR A 87 2.30 0.32 -16.37
N THR A 88 1.44 1.22 -15.90
CA THR A 88 0.46 1.87 -16.76
C THR A 88 1.00 3.21 -17.26
N GLY A 89 1.11 3.37 -18.57
CA GLY A 89 1.41 4.64 -19.21
C GLY A 89 0.12 5.42 -19.51
N VAL A 90 0.15 6.73 -19.33
CA VAL A 90 -1.01 7.60 -19.49
C VAL A 90 -0.75 8.75 -20.45
N GLN A 91 -1.73 8.97 -21.36
CA GLN A 91 -1.76 10.09 -22.27
C GLN A 91 -3.06 10.88 -22.10
N TYR A 92 -2.97 12.16 -21.76
CA TYR A 92 -4.15 13.03 -21.66
C TYR A 92 -4.68 13.40 -23.04
N GLN A 93 -5.99 13.36 -23.21
CA GLN A 93 -6.67 13.81 -24.44
C GLN A 93 -6.87 15.33 -24.48
N ASP A 94 -6.86 15.95 -23.33
CA ASP A 94 -6.81 17.39 -23.11
C ASP A 94 -6.26 17.67 -21.70
N PHE A 95 -6.01 18.93 -21.40
CA PHE A 95 -5.48 19.37 -20.12
C PHE A 95 -6.52 20.13 -19.31
N ALA A 96 -6.44 20.04 -17.99
CA ALA A 96 -7.20 20.90 -17.10
C ALA A 96 -6.79 22.36 -17.28
N GLU A 97 -7.74 23.26 -17.13
CA GLU A 97 -7.45 24.69 -17.19
C GLU A 97 -6.37 25.06 -16.16
N ASN A 98 -5.32 25.72 -16.62
CA ASN A 98 -4.18 26.16 -15.80
C ASN A 98 -3.38 25.07 -15.10
N ASN A 99 -3.52 23.79 -15.51
CA ASN A 99 -2.73 22.71 -14.94
C ASN A 99 -2.38 21.62 -15.95
N ILE A 100 -1.16 21.67 -16.50
CA ILE A 100 -0.64 20.68 -17.45
C ILE A 100 -0.39 19.30 -16.86
N HIS A 101 -0.43 19.16 -15.52
CA HIS A 101 -0.23 17.90 -14.80
C HIS A 101 -1.55 17.19 -14.47
N LYS A 102 -2.67 17.67 -15.01
CA LYS A 102 -3.99 17.03 -14.89
C LYS A 102 -4.70 17.00 -16.24
N ASN A 103 -5.40 15.88 -16.49
CA ASN A 103 -6.28 15.80 -17.65
C ASN A 103 -7.47 16.74 -17.53
N GLY A 104 -7.97 17.19 -18.68
CA GLY A 104 -9.22 17.93 -18.81
C GLY A 104 -10.44 17.00 -18.93
N PRO A 105 -11.58 17.56 -19.37
CA PRO A 105 -12.85 16.83 -19.45
C PRO A 105 -12.87 15.65 -20.40
N LYS A 106 -11.99 15.61 -21.42
CA LYS A 106 -11.90 14.48 -22.35
C LYS A 106 -11.21 13.25 -21.74
N GLY A 107 -10.59 13.42 -20.57
CA GLY A 107 -9.93 12.33 -19.86
C GLY A 107 -8.56 11.95 -20.43
N PHE A 108 -8.22 10.70 -20.30
CA PHE A 108 -6.94 10.15 -20.72
C PHE A 108 -7.11 8.75 -21.33
N LEU A 109 -6.05 8.25 -21.93
CA LEU A 109 -5.94 6.88 -22.38
C LEU A 109 -4.84 6.18 -21.59
N SER A 110 -4.97 4.86 -21.38
CA SER A 110 -4.03 4.06 -20.59
C SER A 110 -3.59 2.80 -21.33
N TRP A 111 -2.29 2.61 -21.42
CA TRP A 111 -1.64 1.42 -21.96
C TRP A 111 -0.90 0.70 -20.86
N GLN A 112 -0.68 -0.62 -21.00
CA GLN A 112 0.24 -1.31 -20.13
C GLN A 112 1.59 -1.46 -20.85
N LEU A 113 2.64 -1.00 -20.18
CA LEU A 113 4.00 -1.03 -20.72
C LEU A 113 4.88 -1.90 -19.86
N ALA A 114 5.94 -2.41 -20.48
CA ALA A 114 7.03 -3.10 -19.81
C ALA A 114 8.37 -2.45 -20.12
N LEU A 115 9.29 -2.52 -19.15
CA LEU A 115 10.69 -2.14 -19.30
C LEU A 115 11.56 -3.16 -18.58
N THR A 116 12.64 -3.63 -19.25
CA THR A 116 13.57 -4.60 -18.67
C THR A 116 14.86 -3.92 -18.27
N SER A 117 15.28 -4.11 -17.03
CA SER A 117 16.58 -3.70 -16.52
C SER A 117 17.51 -4.93 -16.43
N PRO A 118 18.75 -4.85 -16.91
CA PRO A 118 19.70 -5.96 -16.83
C PRO A 118 20.25 -6.20 -15.43
N ASP A 119 20.15 -5.20 -14.54
CA ASP A 119 20.84 -5.17 -13.25
C ASP A 119 19.97 -4.66 -12.09
N GLY A 120 18.75 -4.15 -12.37
CA GLY A 120 17.88 -3.52 -11.40
C GLY A 120 18.18 -2.03 -11.13
N TYR A 121 19.17 -1.46 -11.80
CA TYR A 121 19.63 -0.08 -11.62
C TYR A 121 19.63 0.74 -12.91
N THR A 122 19.82 0.09 -14.04
CA THR A 122 19.86 0.72 -15.36
C THR A 122 18.51 0.58 -16.05
N PHE A 123 17.86 1.70 -16.39
CA PHE A 123 16.53 1.75 -17.00
C PHE A 123 16.58 2.58 -18.29
N ASP A 124 16.42 1.93 -19.44
CA ASP A 124 16.34 2.62 -20.74
C ASP A 124 14.92 3.14 -20.96
N ASN A 125 14.69 4.37 -20.54
CA ASN A 125 13.38 5.02 -20.66
C ASN A 125 12.99 5.39 -22.10
N PHE A 126 13.92 5.38 -23.07
CA PHE A 126 13.65 5.80 -24.45
C PHE A 126 13.34 4.64 -25.38
N ASP A 127 14.26 3.69 -25.50
CA ASP A 127 14.12 2.57 -26.44
C ASP A 127 13.68 1.27 -25.75
N GLY A 128 13.88 1.16 -24.42
CA GLY A 128 13.59 -0.04 -23.65
C GLY A 128 12.11 -0.26 -23.30
N LYS A 129 11.26 0.75 -23.43
CA LYS A 129 9.82 0.66 -23.11
C LYS A 129 9.03 0.04 -24.25
N LYS A 130 8.19 -0.95 -23.94
CA LYS A 130 7.33 -1.66 -24.90
C LYS A 130 5.88 -1.66 -24.41
N VAL A 131 4.92 -1.42 -25.30
CA VAL A 131 3.50 -1.67 -25.02
C VAL A 131 3.27 -3.18 -25.03
N VAL A 132 2.73 -3.72 -23.94
CA VAL A 132 2.45 -5.16 -23.77
C VAL A 132 0.96 -5.47 -23.74
N VAL A 133 0.14 -4.54 -23.23
CA VAL A 133 -1.32 -4.60 -23.39
C VAL A 133 -1.77 -3.27 -24.02
N PRO A 134 -2.30 -3.30 -25.25
CA PRO A 134 -2.73 -2.10 -25.97
C PRO A 134 -4.05 -1.56 -25.39
N LEU A 135 -4.48 -0.41 -25.90
CA LEU A 135 -5.83 0.12 -25.62
C LEU A 135 -6.89 -0.91 -25.98
N SER A 136 -7.94 -0.92 -25.17
CA SER A 136 -9.16 -1.65 -25.52
C SER A 136 -9.74 -1.14 -26.84
N THR A 137 -10.07 -2.07 -27.70
CA THR A 137 -10.86 -1.82 -28.91
C THR A 137 -12.35 -2.10 -28.68
N ASP A 138 -12.69 -2.72 -27.54
CA ASP A 138 -14.05 -3.00 -27.11
C ASP A 138 -14.24 -2.54 -25.65
N PRO A 139 -14.89 -1.38 -25.42
CA PRO A 139 -15.10 -0.85 -24.09
C PRO A 139 -16.05 -1.68 -23.21
N GLU A 140 -16.77 -2.65 -23.76
CA GLU A 140 -17.59 -3.60 -22.99
C GLU A 140 -16.73 -4.71 -22.35
N ILE A 141 -15.52 -4.93 -22.86
CA ILE A 141 -14.55 -5.87 -22.28
C ILE A 141 -13.74 -5.15 -21.18
N TYR A 142 -13.09 -4.04 -21.51
CA TYR A 142 -12.37 -3.19 -20.54
C TYR A 142 -12.26 -1.73 -21.05
N ASP A 143 -12.24 -0.81 -20.10
CA ASP A 143 -12.26 0.62 -20.37
C ASP A 143 -10.88 1.10 -20.88
N PRO A 144 -10.81 1.86 -21.99
CA PRO A 144 -9.54 2.35 -22.52
C PRO A 144 -8.89 3.46 -21.66
N GLN A 145 -9.65 4.07 -20.76
CA GLN A 145 -9.18 5.09 -19.83
C GLN A 145 -8.85 4.50 -18.46
N HIS A 146 -9.74 3.68 -17.92
CA HIS A 146 -9.66 3.19 -16.54
C HIS A 146 -9.22 1.72 -16.48
N THR A 147 -8.13 1.35 -17.20
CA THR A 147 -7.48 0.04 -17.07
C THR A 147 -6.04 0.25 -16.67
N ARG A 148 -5.64 -0.20 -15.45
CA ARG A 148 -4.36 0.14 -14.86
C ARG A 148 -3.87 -0.84 -13.79
N ASP A 149 -2.64 -0.58 -13.30
CA ASP A 149 -1.99 -1.17 -12.15
C ASP A 149 -1.65 -2.66 -12.35
N PRO A 150 -0.80 -3.01 -13.35
CA PRO A 150 -0.46 -4.39 -13.63
C PRO A 150 0.33 -5.02 -12.49
N LYS A 151 -0.20 -6.13 -11.93
CA LYS A 151 0.53 -7.02 -11.05
C LYS A 151 0.84 -8.31 -11.79
N VAL A 152 2.12 -8.65 -11.90
CA VAL A 152 2.62 -9.82 -12.64
C VAL A 152 3.25 -10.80 -11.68
N TRP A 153 2.96 -12.10 -11.89
CA TRP A 153 3.60 -13.20 -11.16
C TRP A 153 3.83 -14.40 -12.07
N LYS A 154 4.73 -15.26 -11.66
CA LYS A 154 4.99 -16.54 -12.33
C LYS A 154 3.92 -17.55 -11.91
N SER A 155 3.32 -18.22 -12.89
CA SER A 155 2.37 -19.32 -12.70
C SER A 155 2.91 -20.63 -13.26
N GLU A 156 2.20 -21.74 -13.07
CA GLU A 156 2.59 -23.05 -13.59
C GLU A 156 2.67 -23.10 -15.13
N HIS A 157 1.90 -22.26 -15.82
CA HIS A 157 1.78 -22.19 -17.28
C HIS A 157 2.43 -20.95 -17.90
N GLY A 158 3.43 -20.35 -17.21
CA GLY A 158 4.08 -19.13 -17.66
C GLY A 158 3.93 -17.99 -16.67
N TYR A 159 3.31 -16.89 -17.10
CA TYR A 159 3.11 -15.69 -16.30
C TYR A 159 1.65 -15.25 -16.35
N THR A 160 1.17 -14.74 -15.24
CA THR A 160 -0.15 -14.14 -15.13
C THR A 160 -0.02 -12.68 -14.74
N MET A 161 -0.87 -11.84 -15.32
CA MET A 161 -1.01 -10.41 -14.97
C MET A 161 -2.46 -10.16 -14.58
N VAL A 162 -2.67 -9.49 -13.45
CA VAL A 162 -3.98 -8.92 -13.11
C VAL A 162 -3.94 -7.41 -13.26
N LEU A 163 -5.00 -6.84 -13.83
CA LEU A 163 -5.23 -5.40 -14.02
C LEU A 163 -6.55 -5.01 -13.37
N GLY A 164 -6.57 -3.82 -12.78
CA GLY A 164 -7.83 -3.17 -12.44
C GLY A 164 -8.47 -2.53 -13.66
N SER A 165 -9.80 -2.60 -13.76
CA SER A 165 -10.58 -1.97 -14.82
C SER A 165 -11.99 -1.66 -14.35
N THR A 166 -12.80 -1.08 -15.25
CA THR A 166 -14.21 -0.80 -15.05
C THR A 166 -14.99 -0.98 -16.34
N VAL A 167 -16.25 -1.36 -16.25
CA VAL A 167 -17.23 -1.24 -17.32
C VAL A 167 -18.57 -0.86 -16.71
N GLN A 168 -19.28 0.11 -17.31
CA GLN A 168 -20.58 0.59 -16.83
C GLN A 168 -20.58 0.97 -15.33
N LYS A 169 -19.47 1.56 -14.84
CA LYS A 169 -19.23 1.94 -13.43
C LYS A 169 -19.25 0.75 -12.46
N GLN A 170 -18.85 -0.40 -12.91
CA GLN A 170 -18.63 -1.58 -12.08
C GLN A 170 -17.16 -2.01 -12.20
N GLY A 171 -16.47 -2.09 -11.08
CA GLY A 171 -15.09 -2.52 -11.01
C GLY A 171 -14.90 -3.95 -11.52
N ARG A 172 -13.80 -4.17 -12.24
CA ARG A 172 -13.40 -5.46 -12.80
C ARG A 172 -11.93 -5.75 -12.52
N LEU A 173 -11.58 -7.01 -12.47
CA LEU A 173 -10.21 -7.49 -12.60
C LEU A 173 -10.08 -8.25 -13.92
N LEU A 174 -9.04 -7.93 -14.67
CA LEU A 174 -8.72 -8.57 -15.94
C LEU A 174 -7.50 -9.45 -15.75
N PHE A 175 -7.59 -10.71 -16.14
CA PHE A 175 -6.47 -11.64 -16.06
C PHE A 175 -5.92 -11.90 -17.44
N PHE A 176 -4.64 -11.58 -17.64
CA PHE A 176 -3.89 -11.87 -18.85
C PHE A 176 -2.85 -12.94 -18.55
N VAL A 177 -2.54 -13.76 -19.56
CA VAL A 177 -1.50 -14.79 -19.48
C VAL A 177 -0.45 -14.60 -20.58
N SER A 178 0.80 -14.99 -20.28
CA SER A 178 1.93 -14.89 -21.19
C SER A 178 2.92 -16.03 -20.94
N GLU A 179 3.59 -16.53 -21.98
CA GLU A 179 4.71 -17.47 -21.88
C GLU A 179 6.06 -16.76 -21.78
N ASP A 180 6.14 -15.50 -22.25
CA ASP A 180 7.41 -14.80 -22.48
C ASP A 180 7.55 -13.44 -21.80
N LEU A 181 6.49 -12.88 -21.17
CA LEU A 181 6.36 -11.52 -20.61
C LEU A 181 6.21 -10.41 -21.68
N GLU A 182 6.20 -10.75 -22.95
CA GLU A 182 6.06 -9.80 -24.07
C GLU A 182 4.68 -9.86 -24.72
N HIS A 183 4.14 -11.08 -24.92
CA HIS A 183 2.85 -11.31 -25.57
C HIS A 183 1.82 -11.76 -24.56
N TRP A 184 0.76 -10.96 -24.39
CA TRP A 184 -0.27 -11.17 -23.40
C TRP A 184 -1.63 -11.41 -24.03
N THR A 185 -2.34 -12.41 -23.53
CA THR A 185 -3.70 -12.76 -23.97
C THR A 185 -4.65 -12.68 -22.80
N LEU A 186 -5.78 -11.99 -22.97
CA LEU A 186 -6.86 -11.95 -21.98
C LEU A 186 -7.43 -13.35 -21.77
N LYS A 187 -7.41 -13.82 -20.54
CA LYS A 187 -7.81 -15.18 -20.17
C LYS A 187 -9.16 -15.19 -19.46
N ASN A 188 -9.36 -14.28 -18.49
CA ASN A 188 -10.60 -14.23 -17.70
C ASN A 188 -10.87 -12.81 -17.21
N ILE A 189 -12.09 -12.56 -16.78
CA ILE A 189 -12.57 -11.32 -16.21
C ILE A 189 -13.35 -11.65 -14.93
N PHE A 190 -12.97 -11.03 -13.82
CA PHE A 190 -13.72 -11.07 -12.58
C PHE A 190 -14.50 -9.77 -12.39
N GLN A 191 -15.74 -9.88 -11.96
CA GLN A 191 -16.59 -8.75 -11.58
C GLN A 191 -17.49 -9.17 -10.42
N LYS A 192 -17.64 -8.26 -9.44
CA LYS A 192 -18.54 -8.47 -8.30
C LYS A 192 -19.20 -7.15 -7.93
N GLU A 193 -20.53 -7.14 -7.88
CA GLU A 193 -21.30 -5.97 -7.49
C GLU A 193 -21.04 -5.55 -6.04
N GLY A 194 -21.16 -4.24 -5.75
CA GLY A 194 -21.04 -3.70 -4.40
C GLY A 194 -19.61 -3.48 -3.91
N LEU A 195 -18.59 -3.75 -4.75
CA LEU A 195 -17.19 -3.55 -4.37
C LEU A 195 -16.58 -2.22 -4.86
N GLY A 196 -17.38 -1.36 -5.52
CA GLY A 196 -16.89 -0.10 -6.08
C GLY A 196 -16.95 -0.06 -7.61
N TRP A 197 -16.64 1.12 -8.18
CA TRP A 197 -16.74 1.33 -9.63
C TRP A 197 -15.44 1.02 -10.38
N MET A 198 -14.30 1.01 -9.68
CA MET A 198 -12.96 0.71 -10.20
C MET A 198 -12.18 -0.06 -9.13
N PHE A 199 -11.38 -1.05 -9.54
CA PHE A 199 -10.49 -1.80 -8.64
C PHE A 199 -9.05 -1.42 -8.94
N GLU A 200 -8.46 -0.56 -8.09
CA GLU A 200 -7.08 -0.13 -8.23
C GLU A 200 -6.12 -1.05 -7.49
N CYS A 201 -4.88 -1.08 -7.94
CA CYS A 201 -3.74 -1.75 -7.30
C CYS A 201 -4.04 -3.20 -6.88
N PRO A 202 -4.60 -4.06 -7.76
CA PRO A 202 -4.87 -5.45 -7.42
C PRO A 202 -3.56 -6.21 -7.21
N ASP A 203 -3.51 -7.02 -6.15
CA ASP A 203 -2.39 -7.90 -5.83
C ASP A 203 -2.92 -9.25 -5.39
N LEU A 204 -2.86 -10.26 -6.28
CA LEU A 204 -3.34 -11.62 -6.04
C LEU A 204 -2.13 -12.54 -5.83
N PHE A 205 -2.16 -13.29 -4.74
CA PHE A 205 -1.07 -14.22 -4.37
C PHE A 205 -1.58 -15.34 -3.46
N GLU A 206 -0.75 -16.35 -3.29
CA GLU A 206 -0.97 -17.40 -2.31
C GLU A 206 -0.10 -17.16 -1.06
N VAL A 207 -0.65 -17.41 0.12
CA VAL A 207 0.03 -17.46 1.40
C VAL A 207 -0.65 -18.49 2.30
N ASP A 208 0.16 -19.37 2.95
CA ASP A 208 -0.30 -20.45 3.83
C ASP A 208 -1.37 -21.37 3.18
N GLY A 209 -1.26 -21.61 1.85
CA GLY A 209 -2.20 -22.44 1.09
C GLY A 209 -3.55 -21.77 0.79
N GLN A 210 -3.67 -20.47 0.98
CA GLN A 210 -4.86 -19.68 0.69
C GLN A 210 -4.53 -18.56 -0.32
N HIS A 211 -5.33 -18.43 -1.37
CA HIS A 211 -5.25 -17.26 -2.23
C HIS A 211 -5.83 -16.03 -1.52
N VAL A 212 -5.13 -14.92 -1.67
CA VAL A 212 -5.49 -13.63 -1.09
C VAL A 212 -5.46 -12.57 -2.19
N LEU A 213 -6.50 -11.77 -2.25
CA LEU A 213 -6.59 -10.57 -3.07
C LEU A 213 -6.48 -9.34 -2.17
N LEU A 214 -5.48 -8.49 -2.42
CA LEU A 214 -5.44 -7.12 -1.93
C LEU A 214 -5.85 -6.21 -3.08
N PHE A 215 -6.65 -5.17 -2.81
CA PHE A 215 -7.05 -4.20 -3.82
C PHE A 215 -7.58 -2.93 -3.17
N SER A 216 -7.69 -1.87 -3.95
CA SER A 216 -8.14 -0.55 -3.50
C SER A 216 -9.29 -0.07 -4.38
N PRO A 217 -10.54 -0.42 -4.06
CA PRO A 217 -11.68 -0.01 -4.86
C PRO A 217 -11.96 1.49 -4.70
N GLU A 218 -12.31 2.12 -5.82
CA GLU A 218 -12.89 3.46 -5.82
C GLU A 218 -14.43 3.42 -5.72
N GLY A 219 -14.98 4.37 -4.99
CA GLY A 219 -16.42 4.47 -4.72
C GLY A 219 -16.79 3.93 -3.35
N THR A 220 -18.06 3.59 -3.15
CA THR A 220 -18.52 3.02 -1.89
C THR A 220 -18.07 1.58 -1.74
N GLY A 221 -17.13 1.36 -0.84
CA GLY A 221 -16.74 0.01 -0.45
C GLY A 221 -17.81 -0.66 0.44
N PRO A 222 -17.66 -1.96 0.70
CA PRO A 222 -18.63 -2.79 1.42
C PRO A 222 -18.93 -2.34 2.85
N TYR A 223 -18.08 -1.49 3.43
CA TYR A 223 -18.29 -0.92 4.77
C TYR A 223 -18.86 0.50 4.77
N GLY A 224 -19.20 1.06 3.58
CA GLY A 224 -19.81 2.38 3.48
C GLY A 224 -18.90 3.52 3.96
N PHE A 225 -17.58 3.33 3.94
CA PHE A 225 -16.65 4.39 4.28
C PHE A 225 -16.72 5.53 3.26
N ASP A 226 -16.70 6.76 3.72
CA ASP A 226 -16.77 7.96 2.88
C ASP A 226 -15.54 8.14 1.97
N LYS A 227 -14.45 7.42 2.24
CA LYS A 227 -13.19 7.47 1.51
C LYS A 227 -12.84 6.09 0.95
N ASN A 228 -12.18 6.08 -0.20
CA ASN A 228 -11.61 4.88 -0.77
C ASN A 228 -10.61 4.24 0.19
N GLN A 229 -10.64 2.93 0.33
CA GLN A 229 -9.82 2.15 1.27
C GLN A 229 -9.14 0.99 0.54
N ALA A 230 -8.09 0.46 1.16
CA ALA A 230 -7.53 -0.83 0.77
C ALA A 230 -8.28 -1.97 1.49
N TYR A 231 -8.54 -3.04 0.76
CA TYR A 231 -9.25 -4.23 1.25
C TYR A 231 -8.42 -5.49 1.05
N ILE A 232 -8.73 -6.48 1.87
CA ILE A 232 -8.25 -7.85 1.78
C ILE A 232 -9.43 -8.79 1.59
N ALA A 233 -9.29 -9.76 0.69
CA ALA A 233 -10.25 -10.83 0.50
C ALA A 233 -9.54 -12.18 0.46
N LEU A 234 -10.08 -13.18 1.14
CA LEU A 234 -9.73 -14.58 0.90
C LEU A 234 -10.43 -15.01 -0.38
N ALA A 235 -9.68 -15.60 -1.29
CA ALA A 235 -10.12 -15.89 -2.65
C ALA A 235 -9.97 -17.36 -2.99
N ASP A 236 -10.85 -17.85 -3.85
CA ASP A 236 -10.66 -19.09 -4.58
C ASP A 236 -10.22 -18.73 -5.99
N PHE A 237 -9.02 -19.17 -6.38
CA PHE A 237 -8.44 -18.86 -7.68
C PHE A 237 -7.96 -20.13 -8.38
N ASP A 238 -8.45 -20.37 -9.60
CA ASP A 238 -7.98 -21.46 -10.45
C ASP A 238 -6.95 -20.92 -11.46
N PRO A 239 -5.66 -21.27 -11.33
CA PRO A 239 -4.62 -20.78 -12.23
C PRO A 239 -4.75 -21.29 -13.67
N SER A 240 -5.51 -22.36 -13.92
CA SER A 240 -5.65 -22.96 -15.26
C SER A 240 -6.48 -22.11 -16.23
N ASP A 241 -7.49 -21.42 -15.71
CA ASP A 241 -8.37 -20.54 -16.47
C ASP A 241 -8.48 -19.12 -15.89
N CYS A 242 -7.76 -18.83 -14.80
CA CYS A 242 -7.81 -17.59 -14.05
C CYS A 242 -9.21 -17.26 -13.49
N ALA A 243 -10.02 -18.28 -13.18
CA ALA A 243 -11.30 -18.08 -12.52
C ALA A 243 -11.06 -17.61 -11.07
N LEU A 244 -11.72 -16.53 -10.68
CA LEU A 244 -11.66 -15.96 -9.34
C LEU A 244 -13.05 -15.94 -8.71
N ASP A 245 -13.15 -16.36 -7.45
CA ASP A 245 -14.31 -16.11 -6.60
C ASP A 245 -13.86 -15.56 -5.23
N LEU A 246 -14.74 -14.80 -4.61
CA LEU A 246 -14.57 -14.29 -3.24
C LEU A 246 -15.68 -14.88 -2.37
N PRO A 247 -15.45 -16.06 -1.77
CA PRO A 247 -16.48 -16.79 -1.03
C PRO A 247 -16.82 -16.14 0.31
N LYS A 248 -15.92 -15.29 0.84
CA LYS A 248 -16.14 -14.53 2.07
C LYS A 248 -16.31 -13.05 1.77
N PRO A 249 -16.91 -12.27 2.70
CA PRO A 249 -16.90 -10.81 2.62
C PRO A 249 -15.47 -10.28 2.53
N VAL A 250 -15.28 -9.20 1.78
CA VAL A 250 -14.01 -8.46 1.81
C VAL A 250 -13.93 -7.65 3.10
N GLU A 251 -12.73 -7.49 3.65
CA GLU A 251 -12.49 -6.75 4.88
C GLU A 251 -11.52 -5.59 4.65
N PRO A 252 -11.60 -4.49 5.44
CA PRO A 252 -10.57 -3.48 5.41
C PRO A 252 -9.21 -4.11 5.75
N ILE A 253 -8.18 -3.74 5.01
CA ILE A 253 -6.81 -4.17 5.36
C ILE A 253 -6.34 -3.52 6.67
N ASP A 254 -6.96 -2.40 7.02
CA ASP A 254 -6.62 -1.57 8.18
C ASP A 254 -7.82 -0.69 8.58
N TRP A 255 -8.06 -0.55 9.86
CA TRP A 255 -9.20 0.18 10.42
C TRP A 255 -8.96 1.69 10.56
N GLY A 256 -7.77 2.18 10.21
CA GLY A 256 -7.41 3.59 10.29
C GLY A 256 -7.98 4.46 9.18
N MET A 257 -8.52 3.87 8.10
CA MET A 257 -9.19 4.54 6.96
C MET A 257 -8.28 5.49 6.15
N GLU A 258 -6.97 5.38 6.28
CA GLU A 258 -6.00 6.25 5.59
C GLU A 258 -5.04 5.48 4.68
N LEU A 259 -5.12 4.15 4.67
CA LEU A 259 -4.29 3.30 3.84
C LEU A 259 -4.91 3.02 2.47
N TYR A 260 -4.04 2.98 1.46
CA TYR A 260 -4.41 2.73 0.07
C TYR A 260 -3.29 2.05 -0.70
N ALA A 261 -3.59 1.43 -1.85
CA ALA A 261 -2.61 0.88 -2.79
C ALA A 261 -1.59 -0.08 -2.16
N PRO A 262 -2.01 -1.19 -1.53
CA PRO A 262 -1.09 -2.19 -1.00
C PRO A 262 -0.32 -2.87 -2.13
N GLN A 263 0.96 -3.16 -1.88
CA GLN A 263 1.75 -4.01 -2.76
C GLN A 263 2.57 -5.00 -1.96
N SER A 264 2.59 -6.25 -2.40
CA SER A 264 3.28 -7.34 -1.72
C SER A 264 4.38 -8.00 -2.56
N ASN A 265 5.32 -8.60 -1.87
CA ASN A 265 6.28 -9.53 -2.44
C ASN A 265 6.72 -10.55 -1.38
N ILE A 266 7.41 -11.61 -1.82
CA ILE A 266 8.08 -12.55 -0.93
C ILE A 266 9.43 -11.97 -0.53
N ASP A 267 9.70 -11.94 0.78
CA ASP A 267 10.99 -11.51 1.31
C ASP A 267 12.07 -12.59 1.14
N SER A 268 13.32 -12.26 1.49
CA SER A 268 14.47 -13.16 1.43
C SER A 268 14.34 -14.43 2.29
N ASN A 269 13.33 -14.52 3.14
CA ASN A 269 13.04 -15.68 4.01
C ASN A 269 11.72 -16.37 3.67
N GLY A 270 11.12 -16.07 2.53
CA GLY A 270 9.89 -16.70 2.06
C GLY A 270 8.60 -16.14 2.68
N ARG A 271 8.63 -15.00 3.38
CA ARG A 271 7.44 -14.41 3.99
C ARG A 271 6.75 -13.46 3.03
N ARG A 272 5.42 -13.51 2.98
CA ARG A 272 4.62 -12.52 2.23
C ARG A 272 4.68 -11.18 2.97
N THR A 273 5.38 -10.22 2.39
CA THR A 273 5.60 -8.89 2.96
C THR A 273 4.83 -7.84 2.15
N VAL A 274 4.13 -6.96 2.83
CA VAL A 274 3.23 -5.95 2.25
C VAL A 274 3.68 -4.56 2.67
N MET A 275 3.75 -3.64 1.72
CA MET A 275 3.92 -2.20 1.91
C MET A 275 2.64 -1.50 1.48
N ILE A 276 2.19 -0.48 2.22
CA ILE A 276 0.91 0.21 1.95
C ILE A 276 1.13 1.71 2.06
N TRP A 277 0.56 2.47 1.13
CA TRP A 277 0.62 3.93 1.19
C TRP A 277 -0.30 4.48 2.27
N LEU A 278 0.24 5.30 3.17
CA LEU A 278 -0.51 6.15 4.09
C LEU A 278 -0.78 7.51 3.43
N ARG A 279 -2.04 7.81 3.19
CA ARG A 279 -2.47 9.10 2.65
C ARG A 279 -2.35 10.18 3.72
N MET A 280 -1.49 11.14 3.46
CA MET A 280 -1.32 12.31 4.32
C MET A 280 -2.21 13.48 3.86
N PRO A 281 -2.51 14.43 4.73
CA PRO A 281 -3.21 15.65 4.34
C PRO A 281 -2.50 16.41 3.23
N SER A 282 -3.24 16.90 2.23
CA SER A 282 -2.68 17.61 1.08
C SER A 282 -2.00 18.95 1.43
N ASP A 283 -2.33 19.50 2.58
CA ASP A 283 -1.77 20.75 3.14
C ASP A 283 -0.62 20.51 4.14
N PHE A 284 -0.14 19.26 4.25
CA PHE A 284 0.98 18.93 5.12
C PHE A 284 2.21 19.78 4.79
N ALA A 285 2.61 20.65 5.74
CA ALA A 285 3.65 21.66 5.54
C ALA A 285 4.93 21.41 6.34
N ALA A 286 4.90 20.49 7.31
CA ALA A 286 6.01 20.30 8.26
C ALA A 286 7.31 19.81 7.62
N GLU A 287 7.21 19.11 6.48
CA GLU A 287 8.35 18.54 5.77
C GLU A 287 8.38 18.95 4.29
N LYS A 288 9.50 18.67 3.62
CA LYS A 288 9.63 18.89 2.16
C LYS A 288 8.93 17.81 1.33
N TRP A 289 8.47 16.76 1.95
CA TRP A 289 7.84 15.59 1.33
C TRP A 289 6.40 15.42 1.84
N ILE A 290 5.63 14.59 1.14
CA ILE A 290 4.28 14.15 1.53
C ILE A 290 4.03 12.75 1.00
N GLY A 291 3.37 11.94 1.81
CA GLY A 291 3.15 10.51 1.60
C GLY A 291 4.24 9.67 2.27
N LEU A 292 3.84 8.59 2.93
CA LEU A 292 4.74 7.62 3.52
C LEU A 292 4.10 6.22 3.43
N TYR A 293 4.90 5.17 3.66
CA TYR A 293 4.42 3.80 3.68
C TYR A 293 4.40 3.27 5.11
N THR A 294 3.48 2.32 5.36
CA THR A 294 3.50 1.53 6.60
C THR A 294 4.85 0.87 6.81
N TYR A 295 5.14 0.46 8.02
CA TYR A 295 6.17 -0.55 8.19
C TYR A 295 5.90 -1.74 7.26
N PRO A 296 6.95 -2.42 6.73
CA PRO A 296 6.75 -3.69 6.05
C PRO A 296 6.01 -4.63 6.99
N ARG A 297 4.84 -5.13 6.55
CA ARG A 297 3.99 -6.04 7.31
C ARG A 297 4.10 -7.44 6.74
N VAL A 298 4.22 -8.44 7.59
CA VAL A 298 4.11 -9.85 7.19
C VAL A 298 2.66 -10.27 7.33
N LEU A 299 2.12 -10.87 6.28
CA LEU A 299 0.80 -11.48 6.27
C LEU A 299 0.92 -13.00 6.42
N ASN A 300 0.15 -13.56 7.33
CA ASN A 300 -0.11 -14.98 7.47
C ASN A 300 -1.62 -15.23 7.46
N ILE A 301 -2.03 -16.45 7.17
CA ILE A 301 -3.42 -16.89 7.34
C ILE A 301 -3.47 -17.90 8.48
N GLU A 302 -4.09 -17.51 9.58
CA GLU A 302 -4.26 -18.39 10.76
C GLU A 302 -5.75 -18.71 10.96
N ASN A 303 -6.10 -19.99 10.97
CA ASN A 303 -7.48 -20.47 11.13
C ASN A 303 -8.44 -19.86 10.09
N GLY A 304 -7.96 -19.62 8.87
CA GLY A 304 -8.75 -19.05 7.78
C GLY A 304 -9.05 -17.56 7.93
N ASN A 305 -8.24 -16.82 8.70
CA ASN A 305 -8.31 -15.38 8.86
C ASN A 305 -6.94 -14.72 8.64
N PRO A 306 -6.89 -13.51 8.07
CA PRO A 306 -5.67 -12.74 7.96
C PRO A 306 -5.08 -12.41 9.33
N LYS A 307 -3.77 -12.52 9.45
CA LYS A 307 -3.01 -12.10 10.62
C LYS A 307 -1.78 -11.30 10.21
N TRP A 308 -1.68 -10.11 10.72
CA TRP A 308 -0.65 -9.15 10.39
C TRP A 308 0.42 -9.06 11.48
N SER A 309 1.66 -8.91 11.09
CA SER A 309 2.73 -8.55 12.02
C SER A 309 3.69 -7.57 11.37
N VAL A 310 4.34 -6.75 12.18
CA VAL A 310 5.47 -5.93 11.72
C VAL A 310 6.62 -6.85 11.33
N HIS A 311 7.29 -6.56 10.22
CA HIS A 311 8.39 -7.37 9.74
C HIS A 311 9.50 -7.54 10.80
N PRO A 312 10.08 -8.74 11.01
CA PRO A 312 11.06 -9.00 12.06
C PRO A 312 12.28 -8.09 12.05
N ASN A 313 12.69 -7.60 10.89
CA ASN A 313 13.82 -6.67 10.79
C ASN A 313 13.50 -5.30 11.39
N VAL A 314 12.26 -4.83 11.26
CA VAL A 314 11.78 -3.62 11.94
C VAL A 314 11.71 -3.87 13.45
N LEU A 315 11.14 -5.02 13.87
CA LEU A 315 11.03 -5.35 15.31
C LEU A 315 12.38 -5.38 16.01
N LYS A 316 13.43 -5.86 15.35
CA LYS A 316 14.81 -5.87 15.89
C LYS A 316 15.34 -4.48 16.22
N ARG A 317 14.86 -3.43 15.59
CA ARG A 317 15.28 -2.05 15.87
C ARG A 317 14.77 -1.57 17.22
N PHE A 318 13.62 -2.03 17.68
CA PHE A 318 13.01 -1.66 18.98
C PHE A 318 13.62 -2.44 20.14
N SER A 319 14.95 -2.35 20.35
CA SER A 319 15.69 -3.15 21.33
C SER A 319 15.98 -2.40 22.63
N GLN A 320 15.92 -1.08 22.63
CA GLN A 320 16.27 -0.26 23.80
C GLN A 320 15.03 -0.03 24.67
N LYS A 321 15.12 -0.36 25.95
CA LYS A 321 14.06 -0.01 26.92
C LYS A 321 14.02 1.50 27.10
N ALA A 322 12.82 2.05 27.14
CA ALA A 322 12.59 3.46 27.38
C ALA A 322 11.65 3.66 28.59
N GLU A 323 11.68 4.84 29.16
CA GLU A 323 10.80 5.24 30.26
C GLU A 323 9.80 6.28 29.77
N PHE A 324 8.54 6.12 30.17
CA PHE A 324 7.50 7.12 29.96
C PHE A 324 7.94 8.46 30.58
N GLY A 325 7.75 9.56 29.85
CA GLY A 325 8.15 10.90 30.28
C GLY A 325 9.62 11.26 30.03
N ARG A 326 10.44 10.33 29.56
CA ARG A 326 11.85 10.59 29.18
C ARG A 326 12.11 10.40 27.68
N LEU A 327 11.28 9.62 27.01
CA LEU A 327 11.36 9.43 25.56
C LEU A 327 10.91 10.71 24.85
N ASP A 328 11.63 11.11 23.78
CA ASP A 328 11.08 12.02 22.78
C ASP A 328 9.95 11.27 22.03
N PRO A 329 8.70 11.68 22.17
CA PRO A 329 7.57 10.95 21.57
C PRO A 329 7.58 11.01 20.04
N ASN A 330 8.38 11.88 19.43
CA ASN A 330 8.54 11.96 17.98
C ASN A 330 9.72 11.10 17.45
N ALA A 331 10.51 10.49 18.34
CA ALA A 331 11.40 9.39 17.97
C ALA A 331 10.59 8.10 17.80
N PRO A 332 11.05 7.15 16.97
CA PRO A 332 10.35 5.87 16.83
C PRO A 332 10.25 5.14 18.17
N PHE A 333 9.03 4.72 18.53
CA PHE A 333 8.78 3.95 19.76
C PHE A 333 7.85 2.77 19.50
N ARG A 334 7.95 1.75 20.36
CA ARG A 334 7.01 0.64 20.44
C ARG A 334 6.52 0.50 21.86
N MET A 335 5.21 0.43 22.05
CA MET A 335 4.59 0.17 23.34
C MET A 335 3.73 -1.07 23.26
N GLN A 336 3.99 -2.04 24.15
CA GLN A 336 3.18 -3.24 24.29
C GLN A 336 2.43 -3.20 25.63
N THR A 337 1.14 -3.49 25.60
CA THR A 337 0.30 -3.51 26.78
C THR A 337 -0.97 -4.34 26.58
N THR A 338 -1.78 -4.47 27.64
CA THR A 338 -3.12 -5.06 27.61
C THR A 338 -4.07 -4.11 28.30
N LEU A 339 -5.22 -3.85 27.67
CA LEU A 339 -6.33 -3.14 28.29
C LEU A 339 -7.44 -4.14 28.64
N LYS A 340 -8.02 -3.99 29.82
CA LYS A 340 -9.23 -4.70 30.21
C LYS A 340 -10.47 -3.93 29.79
N LYS A 341 -11.59 -4.62 29.70
CA LYS A 341 -12.89 -4.01 29.44
C LYS A 341 -13.17 -2.83 30.39
N GLY A 342 -13.48 -1.67 29.78
CA GLY A 342 -13.74 -0.42 30.47
C GLY A 342 -12.49 0.41 30.76
N GLU A 343 -11.30 -0.08 30.50
CA GLU A 343 -10.06 0.68 30.69
C GLU A 343 -9.77 1.63 29.52
N THR A 344 -9.12 2.73 29.85
CA THR A 344 -8.60 3.72 28.91
C THR A 344 -7.19 4.11 29.28
N MET A 345 -6.38 4.51 28.29
CA MET A 345 -5.05 5.09 28.50
C MET A 345 -4.82 6.27 27.56
N ASN A 346 -3.85 7.10 27.87
CA ASN A 346 -3.31 8.13 26.98
C ASN A 346 -1.81 7.87 26.79
N ALA A 347 -1.42 7.58 25.57
CA ALA A 347 -0.04 7.33 25.17
C ALA A 347 0.41 8.45 24.22
N PHE A 348 1.17 9.40 24.73
CA PHE A 348 1.75 10.50 23.96
C PHE A 348 0.70 11.35 23.19
N GLY A 349 -0.47 11.60 23.82
CA GLY A 349 -1.58 12.34 23.24
C GLY A 349 -2.58 11.49 22.45
N LEU A 350 -2.27 10.22 22.18
CA LEU A 350 -3.21 9.26 21.63
C LEU A 350 -4.00 8.59 22.75
N LYS A 351 -5.32 8.85 22.81
CA LYS A 351 -6.21 8.17 23.74
C LYS A 351 -6.66 6.84 23.14
N ILE A 352 -6.58 5.77 23.92
CA ILE A 352 -7.00 4.42 23.52
C ILE A 352 -7.90 3.87 24.61
N GLY A 353 -9.03 3.26 24.23
CA GLY A 353 -9.94 2.63 25.18
C GLY A 353 -10.58 1.37 24.62
N PHE A 354 -10.99 0.47 25.51
CA PHE A 354 -11.64 -0.78 25.17
C PHE A 354 -12.92 -0.98 25.98
N ASP A 355 -14.06 -1.14 25.31
CA ASP A 355 -15.37 -1.30 25.97
C ASP A 355 -15.84 -2.76 26.10
N GLY A 356 -15.09 -3.70 25.55
CA GLY A 356 -15.39 -5.13 25.52
C GLY A 356 -16.04 -5.60 24.20
N THR A 357 -16.40 -4.68 23.31
CA THR A 357 -16.95 -4.96 21.98
C THR A 357 -16.14 -4.28 20.86
N ALA A 358 -15.47 -3.18 21.20
CA ALA A 358 -14.59 -2.46 20.28
C ALA A 358 -13.44 -1.79 21.04
N LEU A 359 -12.31 -1.72 20.35
CA LEU A 359 -11.22 -0.80 20.67
C LEU A 359 -11.49 0.52 19.96
N TYR A 360 -11.30 1.64 20.64
CA TYR A 360 -11.36 2.96 20.03
C TYR A 360 -10.06 3.72 20.25
N THR A 361 -9.70 4.56 19.29
CA THR A 361 -8.63 5.54 19.40
C THR A 361 -9.21 6.94 19.23
N ASP A 362 -8.64 7.92 19.95
CA ASP A 362 -8.92 9.33 19.77
C ASP A 362 -7.60 10.10 19.73
N ARG A 363 -7.33 10.70 18.59
CA ARG A 363 -6.13 11.49 18.29
C ARG A 363 -6.39 13.00 18.25
N SER A 364 -7.52 13.45 18.78
CA SER A 364 -7.93 14.86 18.73
C SER A 364 -6.90 15.83 19.33
N ALA A 365 -6.10 15.38 20.30
CA ALA A 365 -5.01 16.15 20.89
C ALA A 365 -3.80 16.34 19.95
N ILE A 366 -3.56 15.37 19.06
CA ILE A 366 -2.36 15.27 18.21
C ILE A 366 -2.66 15.38 16.72
N ILE A 367 -3.85 15.86 16.36
CA ILE A 367 -4.23 16.17 14.99
C ILE A 367 -4.84 17.56 14.91
N THR A 368 -4.33 18.35 13.98
CA THR A 368 -4.81 19.73 13.75
C THR A 368 -5.40 19.91 12.35
N THR A 369 -5.33 18.88 11.51
CA THR A 369 -5.77 18.93 10.12
C THR A 369 -7.29 18.82 10.02
N PRO A 370 -7.97 19.84 9.44
CA PRO A 370 -9.41 19.79 9.23
C PRO A 370 -9.83 18.63 8.31
N GLY A 371 -10.99 18.03 8.60
CA GLY A 371 -11.60 17.01 7.75
C GLY A 371 -11.05 15.59 7.94
N LEU A 372 -10.07 15.37 8.81
CA LEU A 372 -9.71 14.04 9.27
C LEU A 372 -10.53 13.64 10.51
N SER A 373 -10.96 12.38 10.55
CA SER A 373 -11.64 11.85 11.75
C SER A 373 -10.67 11.80 12.93
N PRO A 374 -10.99 12.39 14.07
CA PRO A 374 -10.16 12.26 15.25
C PRO A 374 -10.23 10.86 15.88
N ALA A 375 -11.31 10.13 15.65
CA ALA A 375 -11.55 8.83 16.25
C ALA A 375 -11.64 7.72 15.20
N ALA A 376 -11.19 6.53 15.58
CA ALA A 376 -11.37 5.30 14.82
C ALA A 376 -11.77 4.15 15.76
N TYR A 377 -12.42 3.14 15.21
CA TYR A 377 -12.95 2.00 15.94
C TYR A 377 -12.51 0.70 15.27
N VAL A 378 -12.07 -0.25 16.09
CA VAL A 378 -11.69 -1.61 15.65
C VAL A 378 -12.65 -2.58 16.34
N PRO A 379 -13.48 -3.32 15.60
CA PRO A 379 -14.32 -4.38 16.18
C PRO A 379 -13.44 -5.44 16.83
N CYS A 380 -13.58 -5.66 18.12
CA CYS A 380 -12.91 -6.74 18.84
C CYS A 380 -13.66 -7.03 20.14
N GLU A 381 -14.05 -8.29 20.35
CA GLU A 381 -14.81 -8.72 21.52
C GLU A 381 -13.89 -9.38 22.55
N GLY A 382 -14.17 -9.17 23.84
CA GLY A 382 -13.42 -9.84 24.91
C GLY A 382 -13.49 -9.16 26.27
N GLN A 383 -12.78 -9.75 27.24
CA GLN A 383 -12.58 -9.15 28.57
C GLN A 383 -11.30 -8.31 28.62
N GLU A 384 -10.40 -8.57 27.73
CA GLU A 384 -9.13 -7.85 27.55
C GLU A 384 -8.72 -7.81 26.08
N VAL A 385 -7.89 -6.86 25.73
CA VAL A 385 -7.31 -6.68 24.39
C VAL A 385 -5.81 -6.45 24.51
N LYS A 386 -5.02 -7.20 23.74
CA LYS A 386 -3.57 -7.03 23.62
C LYS A 386 -3.25 -5.98 22.57
N LEU A 387 -2.35 -5.07 22.89
CA LEU A 387 -1.97 -3.95 22.04
C LEU A 387 -0.47 -3.94 21.80
N ASP A 388 -0.07 -3.75 20.55
CA ASP A 388 1.31 -3.49 20.11
C ASP A 388 1.29 -2.22 19.27
N LEU A 389 1.60 -1.09 19.90
CA LEU A 389 1.55 0.26 19.32
C LEU A 389 2.95 0.68 18.89
N PHE A 390 3.08 1.09 17.64
CA PHE A 390 4.25 1.72 17.08
C PHE A 390 3.94 3.18 16.77
N GLY A 391 4.73 4.11 17.27
CA GLY A 391 4.66 5.52 16.91
C GLY A 391 5.94 5.97 16.22
N ASP A 392 5.83 6.84 15.22
CA ASP A 392 6.96 7.36 14.48
C ASP A 392 6.63 8.74 13.88
N LYS A 393 6.79 9.76 14.68
CA LYS A 393 6.62 11.19 14.39
C LYS A 393 5.24 11.57 13.80
N TYR A 394 4.89 11.08 12.62
CA TYR A 394 3.66 11.47 11.89
C TYR A 394 2.66 10.33 11.73
N VAL A 395 2.93 9.17 12.29
CA VAL A 395 2.10 7.98 12.13
C VAL A 395 2.14 7.12 13.38
N PHE A 396 1.01 6.47 13.65
CA PHE A 396 1.01 5.30 14.52
C PHE A 396 0.39 4.10 13.81
N GLU A 397 0.91 2.92 14.12
CA GLU A 397 0.37 1.62 13.74
C GLU A 397 0.06 0.83 15.01
N LEU A 398 -1.19 0.44 15.19
CA LEU A 398 -1.67 -0.29 16.35
C LEU A 398 -2.14 -1.69 15.93
N PHE A 399 -1.38 -2.70 16.32
CA PHE A 399 -1.71 -4.11 16.12
C PHE A 399 -2.51 -4.61 17.32
N VAL A 400 -3.70 -5.13 17.05
CA VAL A 400 -4.68 -5.55 18.05
C VAL A 400 -4.73 -7.08 18.08
N ASN A 401 -4.71 -7.68 19.27
CA ASN A 401 -4.76 -9.12 19.50
C ASN A 401 -3.76 -9.88 18.61
N GLU A 402 -2.48 -9.50 18.72
CA GLU A 402 -1.37 -10.12 17.98
C GLU A 402 -1.53 -9.97 16.45
N GLY A 403 -2.19 -8.90 15.99
CA GLY A 403 -2.36 -8.55 14.58
C GLY A 403 -3.57 -9.16 13.90
N GLN A 404 -4.58 -9.62 14.64
CA GLN A 404 -5.87 -9.98 14.07
C GLN A 404 -6.54 -8.79 13.39
N GLN A 405 -6.36 -7.58 13.95
CA GLN A 405 -6.73 -6.32 13.32
C GLN A 405 -5.57 -5.32 13.44
N VAL A 406 -5.54 -4.35 12.55
CA VAL A 406 -4.58 -3.25 12.58
C VAL A 406 -5.31 -1.93 12.36
N LEU A 407 -4.84 -0.88 13.04
CA LEU A 407 -5.33 0.47 12.91
C LEU A 407 -4.13 1.41 12.73
N THR A 408 -4.08 2.11 11.60
CA THR A 408 -2.99 3.04 11.27
C THR A 408 -3.56 4.39 10.92
N GLN A 409 -3.03 5.43 11.55
CA GLN A 409 -3.46 6.79 11.29
C GLN A 409 -2.30 7.78 11.30
N TYR A 410 -2.43 8.81 10.46
CA TYR A 410 -1.59 9.99 10.48
C TYR A 410 -1.83 10.81 11.76
N VAL A 411 -0.77 11.45 12.27
CA VAL A 411 -0.81 12.45 13.35
C VAL A 411 0.09 13.65 12.98
N ASN A 412 -0.14 14.80 13.59
CA ASN A 412 0.71 15.99 13.39
C ASN A 412 2.00 15.97 14.24
N GLY A 413 2.22 14.91 14.98
CA GLY A 413 3.29 14.72 15.95
C GLY A 413 2.70 14.23 17.27
N PHE A 414 3.50 13.65 18.12
CA PHE A 414 3.08 13.17 19.43
C PHE A 414 3.41 14.21 20.51
N GLU A 415 2.67 14.17 21.61
CA GLU A 415 2.84 15.02 22.78
C GLU A 415 3.44 14.24 23.96
N ASN A 416 4.15 14.94 24.88
CA ASN A 416 4.62 14.35 26.14
C ASN A 416 3.48 14.16 27.16
N ALA A 417 2.29 13.80 26.68
CA ALA A 417 1.10 13.54 27.51
C ALA A 417 0.96 12.02 27.70
N VAL A 418 1.22 11.57 28.91
CA VAL A 418 1.11 10.16 29.31
C VAL A 418 0.25 10.07 30.55
N ASP A 419 -0.87 9.36 30.46
CA ASP A 419 -1.80 9.16 31.57
C ASP A 419 -2.43 7.77 31.51
N SER A 420 -2.69 7.21 32.68
CA SER A 420 -3.41 5.94 32.85
C SER A 420 -2.79 4.74 32.11
N ILE A 421 -1.47 4.77 31.91
CA ILE A 421 -0.75 3.66 31.29
C ILE A 421 -0.79 2.43 32.21
N PRO A 422 -1.24 1.26 31.72
CA PRO A 422 -1.22 0.03 32.52
C PRO A 422 0.19 -0.29 33.02
N SER A 423 0.28 -0.77 34.27
CA SER A 423 1.57 -1.04 34.94
C SER A 423 2.44 -2.10 34.23
N GLN A 424 1.82 -2.98 33.45
CA GLN A 424 2.49 -3.99 32.63
C GLN A 424 2.98 -3.48 31.28
N ALA A 425 2.75 -2.21 30.94
CA ALA A 425 3.18 -1.67 29.67
C ALA A 425 4.71 -1.67 29.53
N VAL A 426 5.18 -2.11 28.38
CA VAL A 426 6.60 -2.14 28.01
C VAL A 426 6.82 -1.12 26.89
N LEU A 427 7.71 -0.16 27.11
CA LEU A 427 8.12 0.84 26.14
C LEU A 427 9.54 0.56 25.67
N THR A 428 9.73 0.56 24.36
CA THR A 428 11.03 0.43 23.70
C THR A 428 11.20 1.48 22.63
N THR A 429 12.46 1.82 22.31
CA THR A 429 12.83 2.75 21.24
C THR A 429 13.99 2.17 20.41
N THR A 430 14.39 2.89 19.38
CA THR A 430 15.38 2.46 18.40
C THR A 430 16.67 3.26 18.53
N GLU A 431 17.78 2.69 18.05
CA GLU A 431 18.91 3.47 17.56
C GLU A 431 18.59 3.96 16.14
N GLU A 432 19.06 5.15 15.79
CA GLU A 432 18.92 5.69 14.44
C GLU A 432 19.58 4.78 13.39
N CYS A 433 19.03 4.76 12.17
CA CYS A 433 19.63 4.05 11.04
C CYS A 433 20.98 4.65 10.63
#